data_323c5182bc04435b8fe56dc560c9686a
#
_entry.id   323c5182bc04435b8fe56dc560c9686a
#
_cell.length_a   1.000
_cell.length_b   1.000
_cell.length_c   1.000
_cell.angle_alpha   90.00
_cell.angle_beta   90.00
_cell.angle_gamma   90.00
#
_symmetry.space_group_name_H-M   'P 1'
#
loop_
_entity.id
_entity.type
_entity.pdbx_description
1 polymer ?
#
loop_
_entity_poly.entity_id
_entity_poly.type
_entity_poly.pdbx_seq_one_letter_code
_entity_poly.pdbx_strand_id
1 'polypeptide(L)'
;KDLAMNLRIPCDWGLEIGLLSEVYRNVRTSKIAQVDLGLFDHKHKNIGDSSKEGLQKMCTEILSSVLRGLMEHQAETLTSTQLATLEVLYKRVGEDRVKQFGLDSAVNQLPYDRHEEELSVQKFAKLLRPATEDYLACPTTQQLPSWSRVLSCENKLQEDLAIAGSQDIKTTEKELIKNF
;
A
#
# COMPACT_ATOMS: atom_id res chain seq x y z
N LYS A 1 -8.11 9.82 17.58
CA LYS A 1 -9.34 10.17 16.84
C LYS A 1 -9.03 11.19 15.74
N ASP A 2 -8.42 12.33 16.07
CA ASP A 2 -8.21 13.44 15.12
C ASP A 2 -7.34 13.04 13.92
N LEU A 3 -6.29 12.26 14.13
CA LEU A 3 -5.47 11.72 13.04
C LEU A 3 -6.33 10.92 12.06
N ALA A 4 -7.09 9.92 12.55
CA ALA A 4 -7.91 9.05 11.70
C ALA A 4 -8.96 9.83 10.89
N MET A 5 -9.49 10.92 11.46
CA MET A 5 -10.46 11.78 10.78
C MET A 5 -9.86 12.61 9.65
N ASN A 6 -8.55 12.87 9.69
CA ASN A 6 -7.85 13.74 8.73
C ASN A 6 -6.97 12.96 7.75
N LEU A 7 -6.86 11.63 7.88
CA LEU A 7 -6.10 10.82 6.93
C LEU A 7 -6.75 10.86 5.54
N ARG A 8 -5.89 10.95 4.53
CA ARG A 8 -6.28 10.71 3.15
C ARG A 8 -6.09 9.23 2.86
N ILE A 9 -7.12 8.60 2.38
CA ILE A 9 -7.18 7.15 2.24
C ILE A 9 -7.07 6.79 0.76
N PRO A 10 -6.00 6.11 0.32
CA PRO A 10 -5.96 5.53 -1.01
C PRO A 10 -7.09 4.50 -1.18
N CYS A 11 -7.70 4.45 -2.36
CA CYS A 11 -8.81 3.54 -2.66
C CYS A 11 -8.39 2.32 -3.49
N ASP A 12 -7.10 2.04 -3.51
CA ASP A 12 -6.45 0.97 -4.28
C ASP A 12 -5.46 0.17 -3.40
N TRP A 13 -4.59 -0.62 -4.01
CA TRP A 13 -3.54 -1.38 -3.30
C TRP A 13 -2.47 -0.50 -2.62
N GLY A 14 -2.51 0.80 -2.82
CA GLY A 14 -1.69 1.76 -2.06
C GLY A 14 -2.21 2.05 -0.65
N LEU A 15 -3.33 1.44 -0.22
CA LEU A 15 -3.98 1.71 1.06
C LEU A 15 -3.02 1.58 2.23
N GLU A 16 -2.35 0.43 2.37
CA GLU A 16 -1.48 0.17 3.51
C GLU A 16 -0.29 1.14 3.54
N ILE A 17 0.41 1.28 2.42
CA ILE A 17 1.59 2.16 2.36
C ILE A 17 1.23 3.63 2.51
N GLY A 18 0.08 4.03 1.98
CA GLY A 18 -0.46 5.39 2.12
C GLY A 18 -0.78 5.71 3.58
N LEU A 19 -1.50 4.82 4.27
CA LEU A 19 -1.82 4.99 5.69
C LEU A 19 -0.56 4.98 6.56
N LEU A 20 0.38 4.06 6.33
CA LEU A 20 1.65 4.02 7.05
C LEU A 20 2.45 5.31 6.86
N SER A 21 2.48 5.84 5.65
CA SER A 21 3.16 7.10 5.32
C SER A 21 2.51 8.29 6.06
N GLU A 22 1.20 8.37 6.09
CA GLU A 22 0.46 9.41 6.81
C GLU A 22 0.68 9.30 8.33
N VAL A 23 0.66 8.09 8.89
CA VAL A 23 0.96 7.87 10.32
C VAL A 23 2.41 8.27 10.62
N TYR A 24 3.37 7.85 9.81
CA TYR A 24 4.79 8.18 10.01
C TYR A 24 5.05 9.69 10.00
N ARG A 25 4.36 10.43 9.15
CA ARG A 25 4.50 11.89 9.06
C ARG A 25 3.85 12.65 10.22
N ASN A 26 2.71 12.16 10.70
CA ASN A 26 1.87 12.89 11.65
C ASN A 26 2.03 12.42 13.09
N VAL A 27 2.70 11.29 13.33
CA VAL A 27 2.87 10.69 14.65
C VAL A 27 4.34 10.58 15.01
N ARG A 28 4.71 11.00 16.21
CA ARG A 28 6.08 10.80 16.71
C ARG A 28 6.38 9.30 16.77
N THR A 29 7.58 8.90 16.33
CA THR A 29 8.02 7.50 16.33
C THR A 29 7.87 6.82 17.69
N SER A 30 8.07 7.57 18.79
CA SER A 30 7.86 7.07 20.16
C SER A 30 6.41 6.70 20.51
N LYS A 31 5.45 7.05 19.67
CA LYS A 31 4.02 6.71 19.82
C LYS A 31 3.57 5.63 18.83
N ILE A 32 4.49 5.09 18.07
CA ILE A 32 4.23 4.00 17.11
C ILE A 32 4.73 2.71 17.77
N ALA A 33 3.85 1.71 17.85
CA ALA A 33 4.19 0.38 18.34
C ALA A 33 3.99 -0.63 17.22
N GLN A 34 4.85 -1.64 17.19
CA GLN A 34 4.73 -2.78 16.32
C GLN A 34 4.49 -4.03 17.16
N VAL A 35 3.56 -4.86 16.73
CA VAL A 35 3.25 -6.15 17.37
C VAL A 35 3.49 -7.25 16.34
N ASP A 36 4.27 -8.24 16.72
CA ASP A 36 4.42 -9.45 15.93
C ASP A 36 3.20 -10.35 16.15
N LEU A 37 2.48 -10.62 15.07
CA LEU A 37 1.28 -11.47 15.07
C LEU A 37 1.61 -12.96 14.87
N GLY A 38 2.88 -13.32 14.76
CA GLY A 38 3.32 -14.67 14.48
C GLY A 38 3.15 -15.08 13.02
N LEU A 39 2.81 -16.34 12.77
CA LEU A 39 2.66 -16.87 11.42
C LEU A 39 1.40 -16.31 10.75
N PHE A 40 1.58 -15.62 9.65
CA PHE A 40 0.50 -15.09 8.82
C PHE A 40 0.61 -15.67 7.40
N ASP A 41 -0.37 -16.51 7.03
CA ASP A 41 -0.45 -17.10 5.68
C ASP A 41 -1.21 -16.15 4.76
N HIS A 42 -0.49 -15.46 3.91
CA HIS A 42 -1.07 -14.53 2.94
C HIS A 42 -0.95 -15.08 1.51
N LYS A 43 -2.09 -15.38 0.91
CA LYS A 43 -2.14 -15.88 -0.46
C LYS A 43 -2.16 -14.74 -1.46
N HIS A 44 -1.08 -14.56 -2.19
CA HIS A 44 -1.04 -13.65 -3.34
C HIS A 44 -1.53 -14.33 -4.62
N LYS A 45 -2.12 -13.54 -5.50
CA LYS A 45 -2.36 -13.96 -6.89
C LYS A 45 -1.02 -14.05 -7.62
N ASN A 46 -0.97 -14.90 -8.65
CA ASN A 46 0.22 -15.00 -9.52
C ASN A 46 0.57 -13.63 -10.13
N ILE A 47 1.85 -13.46 -10.48
CA ILE A 47 2.31 -12.31 -11.24
C ILE A 47 1.57 -12.33 -12.58
N GLY A 48 0.66 -11.38 -12.81
CA GLY A 48 -0.07 -11.24 -14.07
C GLY A 48 0.87 -10.86 -15.23
N ASP A 49 0.38 -11.00 -16.45
CA ASP A 49 1.15 -10.68 -17.67
C ASP A 49 1.13 -9.18 -18.01
N SER A 50 0.29 -8.40 -17.36
CA SER A 50 0.16 -6.95 -17.59
C SER A 50 0.14 -6.15 -16.29
N SER A 51 0.52 -4.86 -16.37
CA SER A 51 0.43 -3.90 -15.25
C SER A 51 -1.00 -3.65 -14.74
N LYS A 52 -2.00 -4.15 -15.46
CA LYS A 52 -3.41 -4.02 -15.09
C LYS A 52 -3.96 -5.22 -14.32
N GLU A 53 -3.15 -6.27 -14.09
CA GLU A 53 -3.59 -7.53 -13.49
C GLU A 53 -2.61 -8.06 -12.43
N GLY A 54 -3.14 -8.82 -11.49
CA GLY A 54 -2.37 -9.57 -10.50
C GLY A 54 -1.43 -8.70 -9.66
N LEU A 55 -0.25 -9.24 -9.36
CA LEU A 55 0.78 -8.56 -8.58
C LEU A 55 1.37 -7.32 -9.27
N GLN A 56 1.36 -7.28 -10.60
CA GLN A 56 1.86 -6.11 -11.34
C GLN A 56 0.96 -4.90 -11.12
N LYS A 57 -0.38 -5.09 -11.16
CA LYS A 57 -1.34 -4.04 -10.83
C LYS A 57 -1.12 -3.54 -9.40
N MET A 58 -1.06 -4.48 -8.45
CA MET A 58 -0.82 -4.15 -7.04
C MET A 58 0.47 -3.34 -6.87
N CYS A 59 1.57 -3.77 -7.48
CA CYS A 59 2.85 -3.08 -7.43
C CYS A 59 2.77 -1.66 -8.03
N THR A 60 2.11 -1.51 -9.18
CA THR A 60 1.93 -0.20 -9.83
C THR A 60 1.17 0.78 -8.93
N GLU A 61 0.08 0.34 -8.31
CA GLU A 61 -0.72 1.16 -7.40
C GLU A 61 0.04 1.51 -6.11
N ILE A 62 0.80 0.56 -5.54
CA ILE A 62 1.69 0.82 -4.40
C ILE A 62 2.77 1.85 -4.77
N LEU A 63 3.43 1.68 -5.92
CA LEU A 63 4.44 2.63 -6.40
C LEU A 63 3.86 4.02 -6.62
N SER A 64 2.68 4.13 -7.22
CA SER A 64 1.97 5.40 -7.38
C SER A 64 1.67 6.07 -6.04
N SER A 65 1.30 5.29 -5.02
CA SER A 65 1.07 5.81 -3.66
C SER A 65 2.37 6.29 -3.00
N VAL A 66 3.48 5.57 -3.17
CA VAL A 66 4.82 5.99 -2.70
C VAL A 66 5.26 7.26 -3.39
N LEU A 67 5.13 7.34 -4.72
CA LEU A 67 5.49 8.53 -5.51
C LEU A 67 4.67 9.74 -5.06
N ARG A 68 3.37 9.59 -4.88
CA ARG A 68 2.50 10.64 -4.32
C ARG A 68 3.03 11.13 -2.99
N GLY A 69 3.34 10.20 -2.10
CA GLY A 69 3.90 10.52 -0.80
C GLY A 69 5.21 11.29 -0.87
N LEU A 70 6.09 10.97 -1.79
CA LEU A 70 7.37 11.67 -1.98
C LEU A 70 7.20 13.04 -2.64
N MET A 71 6.32 13.14 -3.64
CA MET A 71 6.17 14.34 -4.45
C MET A 71 5.28 15.42 -3.80
N GLU A 72 4.48 15.06 -2.83
CA GLU A 72 3.52 15.98 -2.19
C GLU A 72 4.16 17.22 -1.54
N HIS A 73 5.43 17.11 -1.21
CA HIS A 73 6.22 18.18 -0.58
C HIS A 73 7.34 18.70 -1.48
N GLN A 74 7.41 18.24 -2.72
CA GLN A 74 8.40 18.71 -3.69
C GLN A 74 7.75 19.61 -4.73
N ALA A 75 8.33 20.77 -4.96
CA ALA A 75 7.86 21.71 -5.98
C ALA A 75 8.19 21.24 -7.42
N GLU A 76 9.06 20.25 -7.57
CA GLU A 76 9.56 19.78 -8.85
C GLU A 76 9.02 18.39 -9.18
N THR A 77 8.64 18.18 -10.43
CA THR A 77 8.28 16.89 -10.98
C THR A 77 9.52 16.02 -11.20
N LEU A 78 9.37 14.69 -11.07
CA LEU A 78 10.45 13.76 -11.37
C LEU A 78 10.91 13.89 -12.84
N THR A 79 12.19 14.12 -13.02
CA THR A 79 12.80 14.12 -14.34
C THR A 79 13.01 12.69 -14.85
N SER A 80 13.10 12.51 -16.17
CA SER A 80 13.40 11.21 -16.79
C SER A 80 14.71 10.60 -16.28
N THR A 81 15.71 11.44 -15.97
CA THR A 81 16.99 11.01 -15.40
C THR A 81 16.82 10.48 -13.97
N GLN A 82 16.05 11.17 -13.13
CA GLN A 82 15.76 10.70 -11.77
C GLN A 82 14.98 9.38 -11.79
N LEU A 83 14.01 9.24 -12.69
CA LEU A 83 13.26 8.02 -12.86
C LEU A 83 14.16 6.85 -13.30
N ALA A 84 15.04 7.05 -14.27
CA ALA A 84 16.01 6.02 -14.69
C ALA A 84 16.94 5.63 -13.52
N THR A 85 17.36 6.62 -12.72
CA THR A 85 18.18 6.36 -11.52
C THR A 85 17.40 5.54 -10.49
N LEU A 86 16.14 5.84 -10.23
CA LEU A 86 15.28 5.07 -9.32
C LEU A 86 15.12 3.62 -9.80
N GLU A 87 14.94 3.39 -11.09
CA GLU A 87 14.85 2.04 -11.66
C GLU A 87 16.14 1.23 -11.42
N VAL A 88 17.29 1.84 -11.66
CA VAL A 88 18.60 1.20 -11.41
C VAL A 88 18.80 0.91 -9.92
N LEU A 89 18.47 1.86 -9.05
CA LEU A 89 18.60 1.71 -7.60
C LEU A 89 17.66 0.60 -7.09
N TYR A 90 16.41 0.56 -7.58
CA TYR A 90 15.46 -0.47 -7.22
C TYR A 90 15.99 -1.87 -7.54
N LYS A 91 16.50 -2.08 -8.77
CA LYS A 91 17.11 -3.34 -9.18
C LYS A 91 18.27 -3.73 -8.27
N ARG A 92 19.19 -2.80 -8.02
CA ARG A 92 20.38 -3.04 -7.22
C ARG A 92 20.03 -3.44 -5.78
N VAL A 93 19.17 -2.66 -5.15
CA VAL A 93 18.70 -2.95 -3.78
C VAL A 93 17.93 -4.28 -3.74
N GLY A 94 17.09 -4.54 -4.75
CA GLY A 94 16.36 -5.79 -4.87
C GLY A 94 17.28 -7.01 -4.99
N GLU A 95 18.26 -6.96 -5.89
CA GLU A 95 19.26 -8.03 -6.07
C GLU A 95 20.07 -8.30 -4.79
N ASP A 96 20.44 -7.25 -4.06
CA ASP A 96 21.15 -7.40 -2.78
C ASP A 96 20.24 -8.02 -1.70
N ARG A 97 18.95 -7.67 -1.68
CA ARG A 97 17.97 -8.30 -0.79
C ARG A 97 17.72 -9.77 -1.15
N VAL A 98 17.61 -10.09 -2.42
CA VAL A 98 17.48 -11.49 -2.88
C VAL A 98 18.65 -12.34 -2.38
N LYS A 99 19.88 -11.84 -2.48
CA LYS A 99 21.08 -12.54 -1.93
C LYS A 99 20.96 -12.70 -0.41
N GLN A 100 20.60 -11.66 0.31
CA GLN A 100 20.46 -11.68 1.77
C GLN A 100 19.39 -12.70 2.20
N PHE A 101 18.19 -12.62 1.61
CA PHE A 101 17.09 -13.55 1.94
C PHE A 101 17.43 -15.00 1.57
N GLY A 102 18.19 -15.23 0.50
CA GLY A 102 18.69 -16.55 0.17
C GLY A 102 19.61 -17.13 1.25
N LEU A 103 20.49 -16.30 1.83
CA LEU A 103 21.34 -16.72 2.96
C LEU A 103 20.52 -16.97 4.24
N ASP A 104 19.59 -16.05 4.55
CA ASP A 104 18.71 -16.18 5.71
C ASP A 104 17.83 -17.45 5.61
N SER A 105 17.29 -17.72 4.42
CA SER A 105 16.51 -18.92 4.15
C SER A 105 17.34 -20.20 4.30
N ALA A 106 18.58 -20.22 3.81
CA ALA A 106 19.48 -21.35 3.96
C ALA A 106 19.80 -21.63 5.43
N VAL A 107 20.05 -20.58 6.24
CA VAL A 107 20.30 -20.73 7.70
C VAL A 107 19.05 -21.29 8.40
N ASN A 108 17.86 -20.85 8.01
CA ASN A 108 16.58 -21.27 8.61
C ASN A 108 15.98 -22.52 7.96
N GLN A 109 16.66 -23.16 7.00
CA GLN A 109 16.18 -24.34 6.26
C GLN A 109 14.83 -24.12 5.58
N LEU A 110 14.58 -22.90 5.06
CA LEU A 110 13.39 -22.53 4.32
C LEU A 110 13.62 -22.72 2.82
N PRO A 111 12.60 -23.14 2.05
CA PRO A 111 12.68 -23.16 0.60
C PRO A 111 12.82 -21.75 0.04
N TYR A 112 13.72 -21.55 -0.91
CA TYR A 112 13.96 -20.26 -1.53
C TYR A 112 14.39 -20.44 -2.99
N ASP A 113 13.61 -19.89 -3.93
CA ASP A 113 13.97 -19.86 -5.34
C ASP A 113 14.55 -18.49 -5.72
N ARG A 114 15.88 -18.42 -5.68
CA ARG A 114 16.61 -17.21 -6.00
C ARG A 114 16.33 -16.70 -7.41
N HIS A 115 16.15 -17.58 -8.39
CA HIS A 115 15.94 -17.19 -9.78
C HIS A 115 14.56 -16.54 -9.96
N GLU A 116 13.52 -17.11 -9.38
CA GLU A 116 12.18 -16.50 -9.39
C GLU A 116 12.15 -15.15 -8.71
N GLU A 117 12.85 -14.98 -7.59
CA GLU A 117 12.97 -13.69 -6.89
C GLU A 117 13.71 -12.64 -7.73
N GLU A 118 14.83 -13.01 -8.37
CA GLU A 118 15.56 -12.11 -9.28
C GLU A 118 14.68 -11.68 -10.48
N LEU A 119 13.91 -12.59 -11.07
CA LEU A 119 12.95 -12.27 -12.14
C LEU A 119 11.84 -11.32 -11.64
N SER A 120 11.36 -11.53 -10.43
CA SER A 120 10.35 -10.66 -9.80
C SER A 120 10.88 -9.24 -9.61
N VAL A 121 12.10 -9.08 -9.09
CA VAL A 121 12.77 -7.77 -8.96
C VAL A 121 12.86 -7.07 -10.31
N GLN A 122 13.25 -7.79 -11.37
CA GLN A 122 13.36 -7.23 -12.73
C GLN A 122 11.99 -6.80 -13.29
N LYS A 123 10.95 -7.61 -13.07
CA LYS A 123 9.58 -7.28 -13.50
C LYS A 123 9.05 -6.04 -12.79
N PHE A 124 9.20 -5.98 -11.47
CA PHE A 124 8.71 -4.85 -10.69
C PHE A 124 9.50 -3.56 -10.95
N ALA A 125 10.80 -3.63 -11.21
CA ALA A 125 11.59 -2.47 -11.60
C ALA A 125 11.04 -1.79 -12.87
N LYS A 126 10.57 -2.57 -13.84
CA LYS A 126 9.97 -2.06 -15.07
C LYS A 126 8.64 -1.33 -14.84
N LEU A 127 7.96 -1.56 -13.72
CA LEU A 127 6.71 -0.90 -13.39
C LEU A 127 6.89 0.52 -12.83
N LEU A 128 8.09 0.91 -12.44
CA LEU A 128 8.37 2.28 -11.95
C LEU A 128 8.00 3.34 -12.99
N ARG A 129 8.31 3.10 -14.26
CA ARG A 129 7.99 4.06 -15.33
C ARG A 129 6.49 4.21 -15.54
N PRO A 130 5.71 3.16 -15.83
CA PRO A 130 4.26 3.30 -15.99
C PRO A 130 3.57 3.83 -14.72
N ALA A 131 4.01 3.43 -13.51
CA ALA A 131 3.47 3.96 -12.27
C ALA A 131 3.71 5.48 -12.14
N THR A 132 4.86 5.96 -12.58
CA THR A 132 5.15 7.40 -12.60
C THR A 132 4.31 8.14 -13.64
N GLU A 133 4.15 7.57 -14.82
CA GLU A 133 3.31 8.14 -15.88
C GLU A 133 1.84 8.22 -15.44
N ASP A 134 1.31 7.16 -14.84
CA ASP A 134 -0.05 7.13 -14.28
C ASP A 134 -0.21 8.17 -13.17
N TYR A 135 0.77 8.28 -12.27
CA TYR A 135 0.76 9.28 -11.21
C TYR A 135 0.77 10.72 -11.77
N LEU A 136 1.64 11.00 -12.74
CA LEU A 136 1.75 12.33 -13.34
C LEU A 136 0.50 12.72 -14.15
N ALA A 137 -0.15 11.74 -14.79
CA ALA A 137 -1.39 11.98 -15.52
C ALA A 137 -2.55 12.34 -14.58
N CYS A 138 -2.63 11.72 -13.40
CA CYS A 138 -3.75 11.88 -12.47
C CYS A 138 -3.29 11.81 -11.00
N PRO A 139 -2.62 12.83 -10.45
CA PRO A 139 -2.03 12.78 -9.11
C PRO A 139 -3.03 12.58 -7.96
N THR A 140 -4.29 12.94 -8.17
CA THR A 140 -5.33 12.98 -7.12
C THR A 140 -6.41 11.91 -7.24
N THR A 141 -6.46 11.15 -8.33
CA THR A 141 -7.61 10.27 -8.65
C THR A 141 -7.77 9.05 -7.75
N GLN A 142 -6.76 8.66 -7.01
CA GLN A 142 -6.78 7.44 -6.20
C GLN A 142 -6.82 7.71 -4.70
N GLN A 143 -7.30 8.90 -4.31
CA GLN A 143 -7.46 9.25 -2.90
C GLN A 143 -8.91 9.61 -2.59
N LEU A 144 -9.43 8.99 -1.55
CA LEU A 144 -10.68 9.40 -0.96
C LEU A 144 -10.46 10.66 -0.09
N PRO A 145 -11.46 11.56 -0.02
CA PRO A 145 -11.39 12.70 0.89
C PRO A 145 -11.31 12.23 2.35
N SER A 146 -10.67 13.02 3.21
CA SER A 146 -10.65 12.72 4.63
C SER A 146 -12.07 12.74 5.23
N TRP A 147 -12.29 11.97 6.28
CA TRP A 147 -13.58 11.95 6.98
C TRP A 147 -14.01 13.32 7.47
N SER A 148 -13.07 14.14 7.97
CA SER A 148 -13.36 15.51 8.36
C SER A 148 -13.99 16.32 7.23
N ARG A 149 -13.48 16.15 6.01
CA ARG A 149 -14.02 16.84 4.82
C ARG A 149 -15.40 16.32 4.43
N VAL A 150 -15.57 14.99 4.42
CA VAL A 150 -16.85 14.36 4.10
C VAL A 150 -17.94 14.80 5.09
N LEU A 151 -17.65 14.73 6.40
CA LEU A 151 -18.59 15.10 7.44
C LEU A 151 -18.89 16.60 7.48
N SER A 152 -17.99 17.46 7.00
CA SER A 152 -18.26 18.89 6.85
C SER A 152 -19.24 19.24 5.73
N CYS A 153 -19.40 18.33 4.77
CA CYS A 153 -20.34 18.51 3.65
C CYS A 153 -21.75 18.00 3.96
N GLU A 154 -21.87 17.03 4.87
CA GLU A 154 -23.15 16.34 5.20
C GLU A 154 -23.27 16.13 6.71
N ASN A 155 -24.04 16.99 7.37
CA ASN A 155 -24.17 17.00 8.83
C ASN A 155 -24.83 15.72 9.40
N LYS A 156 -25.68 15.04 8.64
CA LYS A 156 -26.38 13.81 9.06
C LYS A 156 -25.56 12.55 8.85
N LEU A 157 -24.53 12.60 8.05
CA LEU A 157 -23.77 11.40 7.65
C LEU A 157 -23.18 10.65 8.87
N GLN A 158 -22.77 11.38 9.92
CA GLN A 158 -22.22 10.75 11.12
C GLN A 158 -23.30 9.94 11.86
N GLU A 159 -24.52 10.45 11.94
CA GLU A 159 -25.65 9.77 12.57
C GLU A 159 -26.08 8.54 11.73
N ASP A 160 -26.16 8.72 10.42
CA ASP A 160 -26.53 7.63 9.49
C ASP A 160 -25.51 6.50 9.52
N LEU A 161 -24.20 6.80 9.57
CA LEU A 161 -23.14 5.81 9.71
C LEU A 161 -23.20 5.08 11.06
N ALA A 162 -23.49 5.78 12.14
CA ALA A 162 -23.65 5.16 13.46
C ALA A 162 -24.85 4.21 13.51
N ILE A 163 -25.95 4.59 12.87
CA ILE A 163 -27.16 3.76 12.72
C ILE A 163 -26.85 2.52 11.86
N ALA A 164 -26.24 2.70 10.70
CA ALA A 164 -25.87 1.61 9.80
C ALA A 164 -24.92 0.61 10.50
N GLY A 165 -23.86 1.10 11.14
CA GLY A 165 -22.93 0.24 11.88
C GLY A 165 -23.58 -0.52 13.03
N SER A 166 -24.55 0.09 13.71
CA SER A 166 -25.32 -0.58 14.77
C SER A 166 -26.26 -1.66 14.21
N GLN A 167 -26.78 -1.48 13.00
CA GLN A 167 -27.62 -2.48 12.32
C GLN A 167 -26.77 -3.65 11.84
N ASP A 168 -25.59 -3.41 11.27
CA ASP A 168 -24.68 -4.45 10.82
C ASP A 168 -24.22 -5.35 11.97
N ILE A 169 -23.87 -4.77 13.13
CA ILE A 169 -23.49 -5.53 14.32
C ILE A 169 -24.64 -6.46 14.74
N LYS A 170 -25.87 -5.96 14.83
CA LYS A 170 -27.04 -6.77 15.22
C LYS A 170 -27.35 -7.88 14.21
N THR A 171 -27.08 -7.65 12.93
CA THR A 171 -27.28 -8.66 11.88
C THR A 171 -26.25 -9.77 12.02
N THR A 172 -24.98 -9.40 12.19
CA THR A 172 -23.86 -10.34 12.38
C THR A 172 -24.03 -11.18 13.64
N GLU A 173 -24.46 -10.58 14.76
CA GLU A 173 -24.77 -11.31 16.01
C GLU A 173 -25.88 -12.35 15.80
N LYS A 174 -26.95 -12.01 15.06
CA LYS A 174 -28.03 -12.94 14.75
C LYS A 174 -27.58 -14.08 13.84
N GLU A 175 -26.71 -13.83 12.90
CA GLU A 175 -26.14 -14.86 12.02
C GLU A 175 -25.21 -15.80 12.77
N LEU A 176 -24.37 -15.26 13.67
CA LEU A 176 -23.51 -16.08 14.54
C LEU A 176 -24.35 -17.00 15.45
N ILE A 177 -25.40 -16.49 16.07
CA ILE A 177 -26.29 -17.30 16.95
C ILE A 177 -27.03 -18.40 16.18
N LYS A 178 -27.32 -18.21 14.88
CA LYS A 178 -27.99 -19.24 14.06
C LYS A 178 -27.05 -20.37 13.63
N ASN A 179 -25.76 -20.15 13.66
CA ASN A 179 -24.73 -21.10 13.21
C ASN A 179 -24.10 -21.89 14.37
N PHE A 180 -24.55 -21.66 15.60
CA PHE A 180 -24.26 -22.43 16.80
C PHE A 180 -25.52 -23.18 17.26
#